data_8975d309ee42325a15e53a5a27486de0
#
_entry.id   8975d309ee42325a15e53a5a27486de0
#
_cell.length_a   1.000
_cell.length_b   1.000
_cell.length_c   1.000
_cell.angle_alpha   90.00
_cell.angle_beta   90.00
_cell.angle_gamma   90.00
#
_symmetry.space_group_name_H-M   'P 1'
#
loop_
_entity.id
_entity.type
_entity.pdbx_description
1 polymer ?
#
loop_
_entity_poly.entity_id
_entity_poly.type
_entity_poly.pdbx_seq_one_letter_code
_entity_poly.pdbx_strand_id
1 'polypeptide(L)'
;EMCIRDSWLYRAGGAELQREFRDQKFGLISIPLFVRTSEVFLHSRKPVKTLSDLQGLKLRTAGAWLEISKGMGASPVTMPGGEVYTALERGTIDATEWGTLYENKSPGFHKVTKYVIIPGVHQPTAPFELLINKKAWGKLSDGDKKLVEDAAFMTTMDSWLTIGDEDAKALEFFKSKGNEIIELAPEVQYEGREAGVKWAEGVAKDNAYFKKILDHQLAYFELWKDSGKYRNVKVR
;
A
#
# COMPACT_ATOMS: atom_id res chain seq x y z
N GLU A 1 -11.79 -2.40 4.48
CA GLU A 1 -10.62 -3.24 4.34
C GLU A 1 -9.50 -2.88 5.35
N MET A 2 -9.28 -1.60 5.66
CA MET A 2 -8.31 -1.18 6.67
C MET A 2 -8.57 -1.83 8.03
N CYS A 3 -9.81 -1.83 8.51
CA CYS A 3 -10.17 -2.47 9.78
C CYS A 3 -9.85 -3.97 9.82
N ILE A 4 -10.02 -4.69 8.70
CA ILE A 4 -9.71 -6.12 8.61
C ILE A 4 -8.21 -6.35 8.76
N ARG A 5 -7.39 -5.58 8.04
CA ARG A 5 -5.95 -5.66 8.13
C ARG A 5 -5.43 -5.40 9.54
N ASP A 6 -5.90 -4.31 10.17
CA ASP A 6 -5.40 -3.89 11.48
C ASP A 6 -5.83 -4.87 12.58
N SER A 7 -7.07 -5.36 12.49
CA SER A 7 -7.53 -6.43 13.38
C SER A 7 -6.76 -7.73 13.16
N TRP A 8 -6.42 -8.05 11.91
CA TRP A 8 -5.57 -9.21 11.60
C TRP A 8 -4.19 -9.08 12.23
N LEU A 9 -3.54 -7.92 12.08
CA LEU A 9 -2.23 -7.65 12.66
C LEU A 9 -2.25 -7.77 14.18
N TYR A 10 -3.15 -7.06 14.85
CA TYR A 10 -3.11 -6.88 16.30
C TYR A 10 -3.95 -7.87 17.11
N ARG A 11 -4.87 -8.62 16.49
CA ARG A 11 -5.83 -9.50 17.19
C ARG A 11 -5.89 -10.92 16.68
N ALA A 12 -5.33 -11.19 15.51
CA ALA A 12 -5.41 -12.50 14.88
C ALA A 12 -4.05 -13.15 14.57
N GLY A 13 -2.96 -12.66 15.17
CA GLY A 13 -1.64 -13.28 15.04
C GLY A 13 -0.83 -12.82 13.82
N GLY A 14 -1.30 -11.79 13.09
CA GLY A 14 -0.58 -11.29 11.92
C GLY A 14 0.80 -10.71 12.26
N ALA A 15 0.89 -9.93 13.35
CA ALA A 15 2.16 -9.37 13.81
C ALA A 15 3.15 -10.45 14.27
N GLU A 16 2.67 -11.49 14.90
CA GLU A 16 3.47 -12.65 15.33
C GLU A 16 4.04 -13.40 14.11
N LEU A 17 3.23 -13.65 13.09
CA LEU A 17 3.68 -14.26 11.83
C LEU A 17 4.74 -13.40 11.13
N GLN A 18 4.56 -12.10 11.11
CA GLN A 18 5.51 -11.17 10.52
C GLN A 18 6.83 -11.16 11.32
N ARG A 19 6.75 -11.12 12.66
CA ARG A 19 7.91 -11.21 13.56
C ARG A 19 8.66 -12.52 13.38
N GLU A 20 7.97 -13.66 13.33
CA GLU A 20 8.56 -14.98 13.05
C GLU A 20 9.35 -14.96 11.74
N PHE A 21 8.76 -14.44 10.66
CA PHE A 21 9.42 -14.34 9.36
C PHE A 21 10.69 -13.50 9.41
N ARG A 22 10.61 -12.30 10.00
CA ARG A 22 11.76 -11.38 10.08
C ARG A 22 12.88 -11.95 10.95
N ASP A 23 12.54 -12.64 12.04
CA ASP A 23 13.55 -13.29 12.87
C ASP A 23 14.23 -14.45 12.14
N GLN A 24 13.48 -15.38 11.58
CA GLN A 24 14.03 -16.57 10.93
C GLN A 24 14.86 -16.25 9.67
N LYS A 25 14.43 -15.26 8.88
CA LYS A 25 15.09 -14.95 7.61
C LYS A 25 16.21 -13.93 7.72
N PHE A 26 16.09 -13.00 8.65
CA PHE A 26 16.97 -11.81 8.69
C PHE A 26 17.58 -11.54 10.07
N GLY A 27 17.18 -12.24 11.11
CA GLY A 27 17.63 -11.97 12.49
C GLY A 27 17.16 -10.61 13.00
N LEU A 28 15.94 -10.19 12.61
CA LEU A 28 15.33 -8.92 12.96
C LEU A 28 14.10 -9.12 13.84
N ILE A 29 13.89 -8.18 14.76
CA ILE A 29 12.61 -8.02 15.46
C ILE A 29 11.76 -7.06 14.66
N SER A 30 10.53 -7.47 14.38
CA SER A 30 9.52 -6.67 13.69
C SER A 30 8.41 -6.28 14.65
N ILE A 31 8.04 -5.00 14.63
CA ILE A 31 6.94 -4.44 15.42
C ILE A 31 6.12 -3.57 14.47
N PRO A 32 4.78 -3.74 14.36
CA PRO A 32 3.95 -2.79 13.60
C PRO A 32 4.12 -1.38 14.16
N LEU A 33 4.31 -0.40 13.27
CA LEU A 33 4.65 0.98 13.68
C LEU A 33 3.73 2.03 13.08
N PHE A 34 3.24 1.79 11.86
CA PHE A 34 2.60 2.83 11.09
C PHE A 34 1.65 2.21 10.08
N VAL A 35 0.53 2.87 9.82
CA VAL A 35 -0.43 2.43 8.82
C VAL A 35 -0.76 3.57 7.86
N ARG A 36 -0.97 3.23 6.61
CA ARG A 36 -1.44 4.15 5.58
C ARG A 36 -2.87 3.86 5.16
N THR A 37 -3.54 4.88 4.66
CA THR A 37 -4.74 4.82 3.83
C THR A 37 -4.39 4.28 2.42
N SER A 38 -5.35 4.30 1.50
CA SER A 38 -5.08 3.95 0.10
C SER A 38 -4.05 4.90 -0.52
N GLU A 39 -3.12 4.34 -1.27
CA GLU A 39 -2.25 5.13 -2.11
C GLU A 39 -3.01 5.77 -3.28
N VAL A 40 -2.39 6.75 -3.91
CA VAL A 40 -2.77 7.22 -5.24
C VAL A 40 -2.41 6.13 -6.25
N PHE A 41 -3.38 5.69 -7.06
CA PHE A 41 -3.10 4.66 -8.06
C PHE A 41 -2.02 5.13 -9.02
N LEU A 42 -2.20 6.31 -9.61
CA LEU A 42 -1.21 6.91 -10.51
C LEU A 42 -1.19 8.43 -10.40
N HIS A 43 0.00 9.00 -10.37
CA HIS A 43 0.26 10.33 -10.92
C HIS A 43 0.62 10.17 -12.39
N SER A 44 -0.21 10.68 -13.31
CA SER A 44 -0.07 10.37 -14.74
C SER A 44 -0.13 11.61 -15.62
N ARG A 45 0.64 11.57 -16.70
CA ARG A 45 0.59 12.55 -17.80
C ARG A 45 -0.56 12.27 -18.76
N LYS A 46 -1.07 11.01 -18.76
CA LYS A 46 -2.18 10.54 -19.59
C LYS A 46 -3.36 10.14 -18.71
N PRO A 47 -4.60 10.31 -19.17
CA PRO A 47 -5.75 9.81 -18.41
C PRO A 47 -5.72 8.27 -18.40
N VAL A 48 -6.02 7.67 -17.25
CA VAL A 48 -6.20 6.23 -17.09
C VAL A 48 -7.53 6.02 -16.37
N LYS A 49 -8.53 5.54 -17.10
CA LYS A 49 -9.90 5.32 -16.59
C LYS A 49 -10.30 3.85 -16.65
N THR A 50 -9.71 3.10 -17.58
CA THR A 50 -9.98 1.69 -17.84
C THR A 50 -8.70 0.88 -17.87
N LEU A 51 -8.78 -0.44 -17.81
CA LEU A 51 -7.60 -1.31 -17.94
C LEU A 51 -6.94 -1.19 -19.32
N SER A 52 -7.71 -0.91 -20.37
CA SER A 52 -7.13 -0.69 -21.70
C SER A 52 -6.21 0.53 -21.74
N ASP A 53 -6.40 1.50 -20.87
CA ASP A 53 -5.51 2.68 -20.78
C ASP A 53 -4.14 2.33 -20.17
N LEU A 54 -4.01 1.16 -19.55
CA LEU A 54 -2.72 0.65 -19.07
C LEU A 54 -1.86 0.07 -20.19
N GLN A 55 -2.44 -0.26 -21.34
CA GLN A 55 -1.70 -0.90 -22.43
C GLN A 55 -0.53 -0.01 -22.91
N GLY A 56 0.69 -0.54 -22.74
CA GLY A 56 1.91 0.15 -23.10
C GLY A 56 2.27 1.37 -22.24
N LEU A 57 1.51 1.67 -21.17
CA LEU A 57 1.79 2.78 -20.25
C LEU A 57 3.16 2.57 -19.61
N LYS A 58 4.07 3.50 -19.81
CA LYS A 58 5.40 3.50 -19.16
C LYS A 58 5.23 3.89 -17.70
N LEU A 59 5.06 2.88 -16.85
CA LEU A 59 4.75 3.04 -15.44
C LEU A 59 5.99 2.81 -14.56
N ARG A 60 6.38 3.81 -13.78
CA ARG A 60 7.33 3.57 -12.70
C ARG A 60 6.60 2.96 -11.52
N THR A 61 7.05 1.78 -11.12
CA THR A 61 6.53 1.08 -9.95
C THR A 61 7.60 0.18 -9.32
N ALA A 62 7.25 -0.50 -8.23
CA ALA A 62 8.16 -1.40 -7.51
C ALA A 62 7.39 -2.61 -6.93
N GLY A 63 8.15 -3.59 -6.42
CA GLY A 63 7.59 -4.76 -5.74
C GLY A 63 6.70 -5.61 -6.64
N ALA A 64 5.69 -6.23 -6.04
CA ALA A 64 4.77 -7.13 -6.71
C ALA A 64 4.00 -6.46 -7.86
N TRP A 65 3.68 -5.17 -7.71
CA TRP A 65 2.92 -4.45 -8.73
C TRP A 65 3.66 -4.31 -10.06
N LEU A 66 4.99 -4.43 -10.06
CA LEU A 66 5.78 -4.49 -11.30
C LEU A 66 5.37 -5.69 -12.18
N GLU A 67 5.24 -6.86 -11.57
CA GLU A 67 4.81 -8.06 -12.31
C GLU A 67 3.32 -8.04 -12.63
N ILE A 68 2.50 -7.63 -11.67
CA ILE A 68 1.04 -7.58 -11.82
C ILE A 68 0.65 -6.59 -12.93
N SER A 69 1.16 -5.36 -12.89
CA SER A 69 0.84 -4.35 -13.89
C SER A 69 1.35 -4.72 -15.29
N LYS A 70 2.49 -5.42 -15.38
CA LYS A 70 2.97 -6.00 -16.65
C LYS A 70 1.97 -7.01 -17.20
N GLY A 71 1.43 -7.89 -16.34
CA GLY A 71 0.38 -8.85 -16.73
C GLY A 71 -0.92 -8.17 -17.17
N MET A 72 -1.17 -6.93 -16.72
CA MET A 72 -2.30 -6.09 -17.14
C MET A 72 -2.00 -5.25 -18.38
N GLY A 73 -0.82 -5.38 -18.98
CA GLY A 73 -0.44 -4.74 -20.25
C GLY A 73 0.37 -3.46 -20.11
N ALA A 74 0.68 -3.00 -18.90
CA ALA A 74 1.58 -1.86 -18.71
C ALA A 74 3.02 -2.20 -19.12
N SER A 75 3.83 -1.16 -19.33
CA SER A 75 5.28 -1.26 -19.52
C SER A 75 6.01 -0.74 -18.26
N PRO A 76 6.04 -1.55 -17.18
CA PRO A 76 6.58 -1.09 -15.92
C PRO A 76 8.11 -1.04 -15.94
N VAL A 77 8.64 -0.05 -15.22
CA VAL A 77 10.07 0.12 -14.95
C VAL A 77 10.29 0.43 -13.48
N THR A 78 11.46 0.09 -12.95
CA THR A 78 11.87 0.53 -11.63
C THR A 78 13.01 1.51 -11.73
N MET A 79 13.03 2.52 -10.87
CA MET A 79 14.11 3.50 -10.78
C MET A 79 14.17 4.09 -9.37
N PRO A 80 15.33 4.64 -8.96
CA PRO A 80 15.46 5.37 -7.70
C PRO A 80 14.44 6.51 -7.57
N GLY A 81 13.90 6.68 -6.36
CA GLY A 81 12.86 7.69 -6.12
C GLY A 81 13.25 9.12 -6.53
N GLY A 82 14.51 9.50 -6.31
CA GLY A 82 15.02 10.82 -6.70
C GLY A 82 15.01 11.11 -8.20
N GLU A 83 14.88 10.09 -9.05
CA GLU A 83 14.88 10.22 -10.52
C GLU A 83 13.47 10.35 -11.10
N VAL A 84 12.43 10.01 -10.33
CA VAL A 84 11.05 9.88 -10.82
C VAL A 84 10.49 11.21 -11.33
N TYR A 85 10.70 12.31 -10.58
CA TYR A 85 10.24 13.64 -10.99
C TYR A 85 10.79 14.00 -12.38
N THR A 86 12.10 13.89 -12.56
CA THR A 86 12.78 14.23 -13.83
C THR A 86 12.35 13.29 -14.96
N ALA A 87 12.10 12.01 -14.67
CA ALA A 87 11.63 11.05 -15.65
C ALA A 87 10.21 11.38 -16.14
N LEU A 88 9.31 11.80 -15.23
CA LEU A 88 7.98 12.32 -15.58
C LEU A 88 8.08 13.61 -16.39
N GLU A 89 8.89 14.57 -15.95
CA GLU A 89 9.08 15.85 -16.60
C GLU A 89 9.54 15.67 -18.06
N ARG A 90 10.53 14.82 -18.28
CA ARG A 90 11.08 14.51 -19.61
C ARG A 90 10.22 13.58 -20.45
N GLY A 91 9.20 12.94 -19.86
CA GLY A 91 8.34 11.99 -20.56
C GLY A 91 9.01 10.63 -20.84
N THR A 92 10.07 10.29 -20.13
CA THR A 92 10.68 8.95 -20.17
C THR A 92 9.74 7.92 -19.58
N ILE A 93 8.94 8.32 -18.57
CA ILE A 93 7.80 7.57 -18.05
C ILE A 93 6.53 8.38 -18.21
N ASP A 94 5.40 7.70 -18.34
CA ASP A 94 4.07 8.30 -18.45
C ASP A 94 3.42 8.51 -17.08
N ALA A 95 3.68 7.62 -16.14
CA ALA A 95 3.04 7.59 -14.84
C ALA A 95 3.93 6.99 -13.75
N THR A 96 3.58 7.28 -12.50
CA THR A 96 4.17 6.66 -11.30
C THR A 96 3.10 6.43 -10.23
N GLU A 97 3.22 5.34 -9.47
CA GLU A 97 2.68 5.23 -8.11
C GLU A 97 3.73 5.76 -7.12
N TRP A 98 3.32 6.08 -5.88
CA TRP A 98 4.27 6.57 -4.88
C TRP A 98 3.81 6.34 -3.45
N GLY A 99 2.74 6.99 -3.03
CA GLY A 99 2.20 6.93 -1.69
C GLY A 99 0.79 7.50 -1.62
N THR A 100 0.36 7.90 -0.43
CA THR A 100 -0.95 8.51 -0.23
C THR A 100 -1.03 9.92 -0.84
N LEU A 101 -2.21 10.50 -0.90
CA LEU A 101 -2.35 11.88 -1.38
C LEU A 101 -1.46 12.85 -0.60
N TYR A 102 -1.42 12.72 0.74
CA TYR A 102 -0.60 13.58 1.59
C TYR A 102 0.90 13.48 1.26
N GLU A 103 1.42 12.26 1.21
CA GLU A 103 2.83 12.00 0.94
C GLU A 103 3.25 12.51 -0.45
N ASN A 104 2.34 12.43 -1.41
CA ASN A 104 2.60 12.79 -2.81
C ASN A 104 2.66 14.31 -3.07
N LYS A 105 2.38 15.14 -2.07
CA LYS A 105 2.61 16.60 -2.17
C LYS A 105 4.10 16.91 -2.25
N SER A 106 4.92 16.22 -1.45
CA SER A 106 6.35 16.51 -1.29
C SER A 106 7.19 16.28 -2.56
N PRO A 107 7.03 15.18 -3.33
CA PRO A 107 7.79 14.96 -4.55
C PRO A 107 7.46 15.93 -5.69
N GLY A 108 6.38 16.69 -5.57
CA GLY A 108 6.04 17.73 -6.54
C GLY A 108 5.42 17.21 -7.85
N PHE A 109 4.93 15.99 -7.89
CA PHE A 109 4.37 15.36 -9.10
C PHE A 109 3.23 16.16 -9.73
N HIS A 110 2.50 16.95 -8.93
CA HIS A 110 1.45 17.88 -9.42
C HIS A 110 1.94 18.88 -10.47
N LYS A 111 3.24 19.14 -10.54
CA LYS A 111 3.83 20.07 -11.53
C LYS A 111 4.12 19.43 -12.88
N VAL A 112 4.31 18.12 -12.92
CA VAL A 112 4.78 17.37 -14.09
C VAL A 112 3.79 16.31 -14.58
N THR A 113 2.68 16.11 -13.85
CA THR A 113 1.56 15.25 -14.25
C THR A 113 0.26 16.03 -14.23
N LYS A 114 -0.66 15.67 -15.11
CA LYS A 114 -1.99 16.31 -15.17
C LYS A 114 -3.01 15.57 -14.31
N TYR A 115 -2.92 14.25 -14.24
CA TYR A 115 -3.94 13.39 -13.66
C TYR A 115 -3.49 12.77 -12.35
N VAL A 116 -4.38 12.77 -11.36
CA VAL A 116 -4.27 12.05 -10.09
C VAL A 116 -5.38 11.02 -10.07
N ILE A 117 -5.03 9.75 -10.12
CA ILE A 117 -5.97 8.64 -10.29
C ILE A 117 -6.09 7.88 -8.98
N ILE A 118 -7.28 7.74 -8.45
CA ILE A 118 -7.61 7.14 -7.15
C ILE A 118 -8.80 6.18 -7.29
N PRO A 119 -8.97 5.22 -6.37
CA PRO A 119 -8.05 4.79 -5.30
C PRO A 119 -6.91 3.91 -5.82
N GLY A 120 -5.89 3.71 -4.99
CA GLY A 120 -4.76 2.84 -5.30
C GLY A 120 -5.09 1.37 -5.15
N VAL A 121 -5.63 0.75 -6.19
CA VAL A 121 -5.99 -0.67 -6.21
C VAL A 121 -4.79 -1.59 -5.95
N HIS A 122 -3.60 -1.15 -6.29
CA HIS A 122 -2.33 -1.86 -6.06
C HIS A 122 -1.94 -1.89 -4.58
N GLN A 123 -2.34 -0.87 -3.82
CA GLN A 123 -2.04 -0.73 -2.40
C GLN A 123 -3.17 0.04 -1.69
N PRO A 124 -4.33 -0.63 -1.48
CA PRO A 124 -5.50 0.01 -0.86
C PRO A 124 -5.26 0.37 0.60
N THR A 125 -4.21 -0.17 1.19
CA THR A 125 -3.73 0.12 2.55
C THR A 125 -2.36 -0.52 2.75
N ALA A 126 -1.48 0.08 3.57
CA ALA A 126 -0.18 -0.50 3.89
C ALA A 126 0.15 -0.40 5.37
N PRO A 127 0.53 -1.50 6.02
CA PRO A 127 1.20 -1.49 7.30
C PRO A 127 2.71 -1.34 7.10
N PHE A 128 3.33 -0.59 7.98
CA PHE A 128 4.78 -0.47 8.08
C PHE A 128 5.26 -1.08 9.39
N GLU A 129 6.50 -1.51 9.41
CA GLU A 129 7.11 -2.16 10.55
C GLU A 129 8.38 -1.44 11.00
N LEU A 130 8.59 -1.39 12.30
CA LEU A 130 9.86 -1.07 12.92
C LEU A 130 10.71 -2.33 12.91
N LEU A 131 11.86 -2.27 12.24
CA LEU A 131 12.81 -3.37 12.18
C LEU A 131 14.00 -3.08 13.08
N ILE A 132 14.23 -3.94 14.06
CA ILE A 132 15.31 -3.80 15.04
C ILE A 132 16.25 -4.99 14.93
N ASN A 133 17.55 -4.74 14.91
CA ASN A 133 18.54 -5.81 14.98
C ASN A 133 18.34 -6.63 16.25
N LYS A 134 18.24 -7.96 16.13
CA LYS A 134 17.96 -8.87 17.26
C LYS A 134 18.99 -8.77 18.39
N LYS A 135 20.26 -8.56 18.06
CA LYS A 135 21.32 -8.38 19.07
C LYS A 135 21.18 -7.05 19.81
N ALA A 136 20.77 -5.97 19.11
CA ALA A 136 20.50 -4.69 19.73
C ALA A 136 19.28 -4.78 20.64
N TRP A 137 18.19 -5.40 20.17
CA TRP A 137 16.99 -5.68 20.96
C TRP A 137 17.28 -6.47 22.24
N GLY A 138 18.15 -7.48 22.14
CA GLY A 138 18.55 -8.31 23.29
C GLY A 138 19.32 -7.55 24.38
N LYS A 139 19.84 -6.33 24.11
CA LYS A 139 20.51 -5.48 25.10
C LYS A 139 19.54 -4.61 25.90
N LEU A 140 18.31 -4.47 25.46
CA LEU A 140 17.28 -3.70 26.15
C LEU A 140 16.75 -4.46 27.36
N SER A 141 16.42 -3.73 28.42
CA SER A 141 15.65 -4.29 29.53
C SER A 141 14.23 -4.64 29.07
N ASP A 142 13.54 -5.48 29.83
CA ASP A 142 12.13 -5.81 29.50
C ASP A 142 11.23 -4.58 29.60
N GLY A 143 11.54 -3.64 30.50
CA GLY A 143 10.87 -2.35 30.58
C GLY A 143 11.06 -1.49 29.33
N ASP A 144 12.28 -1.41 28.81
CA ASP A 144 12.56 -0.65 27.58
C ASP A 144 11.89 -1.32 26.34
N LYS A 145 11.92 -2.65 26.27
CA LYS A 145 11.21 -3.38 25.19
C LYS A 145 9.71 -3.05 25.21
N LYS A 146 9.09 -3.13 26.38
CA LYS A 146 7.67 -2.79 26.54
C LYS A 146 7.39 -1.35 26.14
N LEU A 147 8.25 -0.39 26.53
CA LEU A 147 8.13 1.01 26.16
C LEU A 147 8.17 1.20 24.64
N VAL A 148 9.09 0.52 23.95
CA VAL A 148 9.19 0.56 22.48
C VAL A 148 7.93 -0.03 21.81
N GLU A 149 7.42 -1.15 22.33
CA GLU A 149 6.20 -1.78 21.81
C GLU A 149 4.96 -0.88 22.02
N ASP A 150 4.83 -0.25 23.18
CA ASP A 150 3.74 0.69 23.48
C ASP A 150 3.84 1.95 22.63
N ALA A 151 5.02 2.52 22.47
CA ALA A 151 5.24 3.67 21.60
C ALA A 151 4.92 3.35 20.14
N ALA A 152 5.30 2.17 19.66
CA ALA A 152 4.98 1.71 18.30
C ALA A 152 3.47 1.56 18.09
N PHE A 153 2.75 1.00 19.07
CA PHE A 153 1.29 0.90 19.03
C PHE A 153 0.63 2.29 19.00
N MET A 154 1.07 3.20 19.87
CA MET A 154 0.56 4.58 19.90
C MET A 154 0.82 5.31 18.57
N THR A 155 2.01 5.13 17.99
CA THR A 155 2.35 5.69 16.68
C THR A 155 1.44 5.13 15.56
N THR A 156 1.12 3.84 15.62
CA THR A 156 0.17 3.23 14.67
C THR A 156 -1.21 3.86 14.79
N MET A 157 -1.70 4.07 16.01
CA MET A 157 -3.02 4.70 16.23
C MET A 157 -3.03 6.18 15.81
N ASP A 158 -1.96 6.92 16.09
CA ASP A 158 -1.82 8.31 15.66
C ASP A 158 -1.74 8.42 14.13
N SER A 159 -0.98 7.55 13.47
CA SER A 159 -0.90 7.53 12.00
C SER A 159 -2.24 7.25 11.34
N TRP A 160 -3.04 6.36 11.92
CA TRP A 160 -4.39 6.08 11.45
C TRP A 160 -5.29 7.32 11.49
N LEU A 161 -5.25 8.09 12.57
CA LEU A 161 -6.07 9.29 12.72
C LEU A 161 -5.57 10.44 11.84
N THR A 162 -4.26 10.59 11.74
CA THR A 162 -3.64 11.73 11.05
C THR A 162 -3.68 11.62 9.54
N ILE A 163 -3.35 10.45 8.98
CA ILE A 163 -3.20 10.30 7.52
C ILE A 163 -4.49 10.52 6.78
N GLY A 164 -5.62 10.03 7.30
CA GLY A 164 -6.92 10.24 6.67
C GLY A 164 -7.32 11.71 6.57
N ASP A 165 -7.06 12.49 7.62
CA ASP A 165 -7.31 13.93 7.65
C ASP A 165 -6.37 14.70 6.70
N GLU A 166 -5.10 14.35 6.69
CA GLU A 166 -4.11 14.96 5.80
C GLU A 166 -4.34 14.59 4.33
N ASP A 167 -4.83 13.39 4.02
CA ASP A 167 -5.20 13.00 2.65
C ASP A 167 -6.40 13.81 2.14
N ALA A 168 -7.40 14.08 2.99
CA ALA A 168 -8.53 14.91 2.61
C ALA A 168 -8.08 16.35 2.25
N LYS A 169 -7.18 16.93 3.04
CA LYS A 169 -6.58 18.24 2.74
C LYS A 169 -5.70 18.20 1.49
N ALA A 170 -4.99 17.09 1.26
CA ALA A 170 -4.15 16.92 0.09
C ALA A 170 -4.96 16.79 -1.21
N LEU A 171 -6.15 16.20 -1.17
CA LEU A 171 -7.05 16.16 -2.32
C LEU A 171 -7.40 17.57 -2.81
N GLU A 172 -7.74 18.47 -1.88
CA GLU A 172 -8.03 19.87 -2.19
C GLU A 172 -6.79 20.61 -2.70
N PHE A 173 -5.61 20.28 -2.16
CA PHE A 173 -4.35 20.82 -2.68
C PHE A 173 -4.15 20.44 -4.16
N PHE A 174 -4.29 19.16 -4.55
CA PHE A 174 -4.12 18.75 -5.95
C PHE A 174 -5.13 19.42 -6.89
N LYS A 175 -6.39 19.52 -6.48
CA LYS A 175 -7.42 20.27 -7.23
C LYS A 175 -7.03 21.74 -7.40
N SER A 176 -6.54 22.39 -6.34
CA SER A 176 -6.11 23.80 -6.40
C SER A 176 -4.90 24.05 -7.29
N LYS A 177 -4.10 22.99 -7.56
CA LYS A 177 -2.97 23.04 -8.50
C LYS A 177 -3.36 22.77 -9.95
N GLY A 178 -4.64 22.53 -10.21
CA GLY A 178 -5.16 22.25 -11.54
C GLY A 178 -5.03 20.80 -12.00
N ASN A 179 -4.71 19.89 -11.07
CA ASN A 179 -4.71 18.47 -11.37
C ASN A 179 -6.16 17.97 -11.53
N GLU A 180 -6.37 17.12 -12.52
CA GLU A 180 -7.63 16.44 -12.76
C GLU A 180 -7.68 15.13 -11.96
N ILE A 181 -8.67 15.02 -11.06
CA ILE A 181 -8.86 13.82 -10.24
C ILE A 181 -9.71 12.83 -11.04
N ILE A 182 -9.20 11.62 -11.22
CA ILE A 182 -9.92 10.52 -11.88
C ILE A 182 -10.19 9.46 -10.82
N GLU A 183 -11.46 9.14 -10.63
CA GLU A 183 -11.87 7.98 -9.84
C GLU A 183 -11.90 6.74 -10.73
N LEU A 184 -11.18 5.69 -10.33
CA LEU A 184 -11.20 4.40 -11.03
C LEU A 184 -12.58 3.76 -10.91
N ALA A 185 -13.13 3.35 -12.05
CA ALA A 185 -14.37 2.60 -12.07
C ALA A 185 -14.27 1.32 -11.22
N PRO A 186 -15.37 0.90 -10.55
CA PRO A 186 -15.37 -0.30 -9.72
C PRO A 186 -14.85 -1.54 -10.45
N GLU A 187 -15.15 -1.69 -11.73
CA GLU A 187 -14.70 -2.81 -12.57
C GLU A 187 -13.18 -2.89 -12.64
N VAL A 188 -12.50 -1.74 -12.81
CA VAL A 188 -11.02 -1.68 -12.83
C VAL A 188 -10.44 -2.07 -11.47
N GLN A 189 -11.10 -1.66 -10.39
CA GLN A 189 -10.67 -2.01 -9.03
C GLN A 189 -10.81 -3.52 -8.78
N TYR A 190 -11.92 -4.15 -9.22
CA TYR A 190 -12.13 -5.59 -9.11
C TYR A 190 -11.08 -6.37 -9.92
N GLU A 191 -10.85 -5.98 -11.17
CA GLU A 191 -9.88 -6.66 -12.04
C GLU A 191 -8.45 -6.54 -11.51
N GLY A 192 -8.07 -5.37 -10.97
CA GLY A 192 -6.78 -5.17 -10.30
C GLY A 192 -6.62 -6.07 -9.07
N ARG A 193 -7.69 -6.20 -8.26
CA ARG A 193 -7.71 -7.12 -7.13
C ARG A 193 -7.55 -8.58 -7.56
N GLU A 194 -8.30 -9.02 -8.56
CA GLU A 194 -8.21 -10.40 -9.09
C GLU A 194 -6.80 -10.70 -9.64
N ALA A 195 -6.20 -9.74 -10.35
CA ALA A 195 -4.82 -9.88 -10.82
C ALA A 195 -3.83 -10.03 -9.65
N GLY A 196 -4.02 -9.28 -8.57
CA GLY A 196 -3.23 -9.38 -7.34
C GLY A 196 -3.39 -10.74 -6.64
N VAL A 197 -4.61 -11.23 -6.51
CA VAL A 197 -4.90 -12.56 -5.94
C VAL A 197 -4.23 -13.67 -6.76
N LYS A 198 -4.40 -13.65 -8.08
CA LYS A 198 -3.79 -14.63 -8.98
C LYS A 198 -2.26 -14.64 -8.89
N TRP A 199 -1.65 -13.45 -8.80
CA TRP A 199 -0.21 -13.32 -8.59
C TRP A 199 0.20 -13.94 -7.25
N ALA A 200 -0.50 -13.62 -6.17
CA ALA A 200 -0.21 -14.13 -4.83
C ALA A 200 -0.33 -15.66 -4.75
N GLU A 201 -1.35 -16.24 -5.37
CA GLU A 201 -1.52 -17.69 -5.49
C GLU A 201 -0.37 -18.33 -6.29
N GLY A 202 0.13 -17.64 -7.31
CA GLY A 202 1.30 -18.07 -8.09
C GLY A 202 2.55 -18.16 -7.20
N VAL A 203 2.85 -17.09 -6.46
CA VAL A 203 4.00 -17.04 -5.53
C VAL A 203 3.88 -18.09 -4.43
N ALA A 204 2.67 -18.33 -3.92
CA ALA A 204 2.42 -19.29 -2.85
C ALA A 204 2.76 -20.74 -3.23
N LYS A 205 2.77 -21.09 -4.51
CA LYS A 205 3.11 -22.46 -4.99
C LYS A 205 4.56 -22.82 -4.68
N ASP A 206 5.46 -21.84 -4.79
CA ASP A 206 6.90 -22.07 -4.68
C ASP A 206 7.49 -21.50 -3.36
N ASN A 207 6.65 -20.86 -2.53
CA ASN A 207 7.05 -20.25 -1.28
C ASN A 207 6.12 -20.64 -0.14
N ALA A 208 6.50 -21.67 0.59
CA ALA A 208 5.69 -22.21 1.70
C ALA A 208 5.41 -21.16 2.80
N TYR A 209 6.34 -20.26 3.08
CA TYR A 209 6.12 -19.22 4.08
C TYR A 209 5.14 -18.15 3.59
N PHE A 210 5.26 -17.73 2.35
CA PHE A 210 4.29 -16.84 1.71
C PHE A 210 2.89 -17.46 1.73
N LYS A 211 2.79 -18.76 1.39
CA LYS A 211 1.54 -19.52 1.47
C LYS A 211 0.95 -19.52 2.87
N LYS A 212 1.75 -19.79 3.91
CA LYS A 212 1.31 -19.77 5.31
C LYS A 212 0.65 -18.44 5.68
N ILE A 213 1.27 -17.32 5.30
CA ILE A 213 0.74 -15.97 5.59
C ILE A 213 -0.51 -15.70 4.75
N LEU A 214 -0.50 -16.01 3.46
CA LEU A 214 -1.62 -15.79 2.57
C LEU A 214 -2.86 -16.57 3.03
N ASP A 215 -2.72 -17.86 3.34
CA ASP A 215 -3.81 -18.70 3.83
C ASP A 215 -4.40 -18.15 5.14
N HIS A 216 -3.56 -17.67 6.04
CA HIS A 216 -3.99 -17.07 7.29
C HIS A 216 -4.76 -15.74 7.08
N GLN A 217 -4.30 -14.91 6.14
CA GLN A 217 -4.99 -13.67 5.78
C GLN A 217 -6.35 -13.95 5.12
N LEU A 218 -6.39 -14.90 4.18
CA LEU A 218 -7.63 -15.26 3.48
C LEU A 218 -8.66 -15.86 4.43
N ALA A 219 -8.25 -16.73 5.36
CA ALA A 219 -9.14 -17.29 6.39
C ALA A 219 -9.73 -16.19 7.28
N TYR A 220 -8.92 -15.21 7.67
CA TYR A 220 -9.40 -14.08 8.46
C TYR A 220 -10.32 -13.15 7.65
N PHE A 221 -10.03 -12.94 6.38
CA PHE A 221 -10.90 -12.18 5.49
C PHE A 221 -12.28 -12.82 5.35
N GLU A 222 -12.35 -14.15 5.17
CA GLU A 222 -13.64 -14.86 5.10
C GLU A 222 -14.46 -14.73 6.39
N LEU A 223 -13.82 -14.72 7.57
CA LEU A 223 -14.51 -14.45 8.84
C LEU A 223 -15.21 -13.07 8.86
N TRP A 224 -14.60 -12.08 8.20
CA TRP A 224 -15.12 -10.70 8.17
C TRP A 224 -16.10 -10.43 7.04
N LYS A 225 -16.03 -11.19 5.95
CA LYS A 225 -16.77 -10.98 4.70
C LYS A 225 -18.27 -10.80 4.91
N ASP A 226 -18.88 -11.67 5.71
CA ASP A 226 -20.30 -11.59 6.00
C ASP A 226 -20.66 -10.50 7.01
N SER A 227 -19.80 -10.26 7.99
CA SER A 227 -20.08 -9.24 9.01
C SER A 227 -19.94 -7.82 8.47
N GLY A 228 -19.10 -7.60 7.45
CA GLY A 228 -18.86 -6.29 6.85
C GLY A 228 -20.15 -5.63 6.32
N LYS A 229 -21.07 -6.42 5.76
CA LYS A 229 -22.35 -5.92 5.25
C LYS A 229 -23.26 -5.30 6.32
N TYR A 230 -23.08 -5.67 7.59
CA TYR A 230 -23.88 -5.14 8.71
C TYR A 230 -23.24 -3.92 9.38
N ARG A 231 -21.98 -3.60 9.06
CA ARG A 231 -21.27 -2.48 9.68
C ARG A 231 -21.43 -1.16 8.94
N ASN A 232 -21.72 -1.22 7.65
CA ASN A 232 -21.85 -0.04 6.81
C ASN A 232 -23.32 0.29 6.59
N VAL A 233 -23.77 1.41 7.15
CA VAL A 233 -25.07 2.00 6.85
C VAL A 233 -25.04 2.50 5.41
N LYS A 234 -26.01 2.07 4.60
CA LYS A 234 -26.18 2.62 3.24
C LYS A 234 -26.73 4.04 3.38
N VAL A 235 -25.91 5.03 3.09
CA VAL A 235 -26.35 6.42 2.93
C VAL A 235 -26.63 6.68 1.44
N ARG A 236 -27.66 7.50 1.20
CA ARG A 236 -28.03 7.92 -0.15
C ARG A 236 -27.09 9.02 -0.64
#